data_b44b1567d8fffa8afb374dde1a6fec06
#
_entry.id   b44b1567d8fffa8afb374dde1a6fec06
#
_cell.length_a   1.000
_cell.length_b   1.000
_cell.length_c   1.000
_cell.angle_alpha   90.00
_cell.angle_beta   90.00
_cell.angle_gamma   90.00
#
_symmetry.space_group_name_H-M   'P 1'
#
loop_
_entity.id
_entity.type
_entity.pdbx_description
1 polymer ?
#
loop_
_entity_poly.entity_id
_entity_poly.type
_entity_poly.pdbx_seq_one_letter_code
_entity_poly.pdbx_strand_id
1 'polypeptide(L)'
;LIKKDLFFKIGLFLPFVRSGEDSDWIKRCLLFKKNIKNKKCPAINYFGLRNKNFSYLCKKWYKYYSSSSAEVQIFQRQKYLYFFFIAFCLIFISFNWNYMFSQWEEDSIFYLPHITKIMLTTIVAIYIVIRIIWLPLLKGFNFKNLNLIDFAYFIYINIMIDAIKLTAFIVNS
;
A
#
# COMPACT_ATOMS: atom_id res chain seq x y z
N LEU A 1 -18.04 -20.03 -9.30
CA LEU A 1 -18.09 -21.20 -10.19
C LEU A 1 -17.86 -20.75 -11.62
N ILE A 2 -16.86 -21.31 -12.28
CA ILE A 2 -16.49 -21.02 -13.66
C ILE A 2 -16.66 -22.29 -14.46
N LYS A 3 -17.27 -22.18 -15.65
CA LYS A 3 -17.36 -23.32 -16.55
C LYS A 3 -15.98 -23.74 -17.02
N LYS A 4 -15.67 -25.04 -16.99
CA LYS A 4 -14.37 -25.60 -17.36
C LYS A 4 -13.93 -25.17 -18.78
N ASP A 5 -14.83 -25.20 -19.74
CA ASP A 5 -14.55 -24.80 -21.11
C ASP A 5 -14.17 -23.33 -21.24
N LEU A 6 -14.79 -22.46 -20.43
CA LEU A 6 -14.47 -21.05 -20.40
C LEU A 6 -13.07 -20.82 -19.82
N PHE A 7 -12.71 -21.59 -18.79
CA PHE A 7 -11.39 -21.50 -18.17
C PHE A 7 -10.28 -21.84 -19.17
N PHE A 8 -10.45 -22.87 -19.96
CA PHE A 8 -9.47 -23.24 -20.99
C PHE A 8 -9.42 -22.25 -22.16
N LYS A 9 -10.57 -21.67 -22.55
CA LYS A 9 -10.63 -20.67 -23.64
C LYS A 9 -9.94 -19.35 -23.27
N ILE A 10 -9.99 -18.94 -22.00
CA ILE A 10 -9.36 -17.72 -21.51
C ILE A 10 -7.87 -17.94 -21.25
N GLY A 11 -7.47 -19.18 -21.04
CA GLY A 11 -6.14 -19.59 -20.67
C GLY A 11 -5.96 -19.74 -19.15
N LEU A 12 -4.93 -20.47 -18.78
CA LEU A 12 -4.58 -20.76 -17.39
C LEU A 12 -4.02 -19.54 -16.66
N PHE A 13 -3.85 -19.65 -15.36
CA PHE A 13 -3.10 -18.67 -14.57
C PHE A 13 -1.67 -18.58 -15.07
N LEU A 14 -1.11 -17.37 -15.03
CA LEU A 14 0.28 -17.14 -15.45
C LEU A 14 1.24 -17.93 -14.56
N PRO A 15 2.14 -18.72 -15.13
CA PRO A 15 3.16 -19.42 -14.35
C PRO A 15 4.08 -18.40 -13.68
N PHE A 16 4.59 -18.75 -12.49
CA PHE A 16 5.51 -17.95 -11.68
C PHE A 16 4.95 -16.68 -11.05
N VAL A 17 3.71 -16.27 -11.37
CA VAL A 17 3.00 -15.18 -10.69
C VAL A 17 2.39 -15.71 -9.40
N ARG A 18 2.70 -15.09 -8.25
CA ARG A 18 2.19 -15.48 -6.93
C ARG A 18 1.26 -14.46 -6.30
N SER A 19 1.05 -13.35 -6.98
CA SER A 19 0.18 -12.27 -6.53
C SER A 19 -0.49 -11.60 -7.70
N GLY A 20 -1.81 -11.48 -7.62
CA GLY A 20 -2.61 -10.87 -8.68
C GLY A 20 -2.87 -11.77 -9.88
N GLU A 21 -2.56 -13.08 -9.78
CA GLU A 21 -2.89 -14.08 -10.80
C GLU A 21 -4.41 -14.18 -11.04
N ASP A 22 -5.18 -14.07 -9.96
CA ASP A 22 -6.64 -14.04 -10.00
C ASP A 22 -7.16 -12.73 -10.64
N SER A 23 -6.56 -11.61 -10.32
CA SER A 23 -6.91 -10.29 -10.88
C SER A 23 -6.61 -10.23 -12.38
N ASP A 24 -5.45 -10.72 -12.80
CA ASP A 24 -5.06 -10.85 -14.20
C ASP A 24 -6.02 -11.78 -14.95
N TRP A 25 -6.34 -12.93 -14.36
CA TRP A 25 -7.26 -13.87 -14.96
C TRP A 25 -8.68 -13.29 -15.10
N ILE A 26 -9.20 -12.61 -14.05
CA ILE A 26 -10.49 -11.92 -14.08
C ILE A 26 -10.51 -10.86 -15.18
N LYS A 27 -9.43 -10.10 -15.38
CA LYS A 27 -9.34 -9.09 -16.43
C LYS A 27 -9.40 -9.72 -17.82
N ARG A 28 -8.67 -10.82 -18.05
CA ARG A 28 -8.79 -11.59 -19.29
C ARG A 28 -10.20 -12.10 -19.51
N CYS A 29 -10.88 -12.55 -18.45
CA CYS A 29 -12.30 -12.92 -18.51
C CYS A 29 -13.18 -11.74 -18.93
N LEU A 30 -12.97 -10.54 -18.40
CA LEU A 30 -13.75 -9.35 -18.73
C LEU A 30 -13.53 -8.92 -20.17
N LEU A 31 -12.32 -9.04 -20.69
CA LEU A 31 -12.01 -8.78 -22.10
C LEU A 31 -12.69 -9.78 -23.04
N PHE A 32 -12.76 -11.04 -22.61
CA PHE A 32 -13.40 -12.11 -23.42
C PHE A 32 -14.93 -12.06 -23.34
N LYS A 33 -15.49 -11.72 -22.16
CA LYS A 33 -16.93 -11.70 -21.92
C LYS A 33 -17.30 -10.55 -20.99
N LYS A 34 -17.99 -9.54 -21.53
CA LYS A 34 -18.31 -8.28 -20.82
C LYS A 34 -19.15 -8.40 -19.55
N ASN A 35 -19.78 -9.55 -19.26
CA ASN A 35 -20.67 -9.73 -18.12
C ASN A 35 -20.19 -10.86 -17.20
N ILE A 36 -19.44 -10.51 -16.16
CA ILE A 36 -19.17 -11.42 -15.04
C ILE A 36 -20.12 -11.06 -13.89
N LYS A 37 -21.02 -11.97 -13.56
CA LYS A 37 -21.88 -11.81 -12.38
C LYS A 37 -21.11 -12.28 -11.14
N ASN A 38 -20.75 -11.38 -10.27
CA ASN A 38 -20.24 -11.71 -8.94
C ASN A 38 -21.39 -12.16 -8.05
N LYS A 39 -21.41 -13.46 -7.73
CA LYS A 39 -22.30 -13.99 -6.71
C LYS A 39 -21.57 -13.94 -5.37
N LYS A 40 -22.08 -13.18 -4.41
CA LYS A 40 -21.61 -13.26 -3.02
C LYS A 40 -21.89 -14.68 -2.52
N CYS A 41 -20.83 -15.46 -2.34
CA CYS A 41 -20.94 -16.80 -1.78
C CYS A 41 -20.26 -16.80 -0.40
N PRO A 42 -20.97 -17.07 0.69
CA PRO A 42 -20.39 -17.09 2.05
C PRO A 42 -19.60 -18.39 2.32
N ALA A 43 -19.01 -18.98 1.31
CA ALA A 43 -18.59 -20.38 1.33
C ALA A 43 -17.18 -20.63 1.92
N ILE A 44 -16.42 -19.64 2.33
CA ILE A 44 -15.07 -19.88 2.83
C ILE A 44 -14.89 -19.19 4.17
N ASN A 45 -14.92 -19.98 5.25
CA ASN A 45 -14.45 -19.54 6.56
C ASN A 45 -12.92 -19.66 6.62
N TYR A 46 -12.24 -18.54 6.82
CA TYR A 46 -10.80 -18.50 6.97
C TYR A 46 -10.44 -18.70 8.44
N PHE A 47 -9.90 -19.85 8.79
CA PHE A 47 -9.51 -20.19 10.17
C PHE A 47 -8.14 -19.63 10.58
N GLY A 48 -7.76 -18.48 10.07
CA GLY A 48 -6.56 -17.76 10.50
C GLY A 48 -5.25 -18.34 9.96
N LEU A 49 -4.19 -17.59 10.17
CA LEU A 49 -2.83 -18.05 9.90
C LEU A 49 -2.32 -18.77 11.15
N ARG A 50 -1.73 -19.96 11.00
CA ARG A 50 -0.95 -20.58 12.08
C ARG A 50 0.09 -19.58 12.58
N ASN A 51 0.31 -19.53 13.92
CA ASN A 51 1.36 -18.72 14.53
C ASN A 51 2.69 -18.96 13.82
N LYS A 52 3.15 -17.99 13.06
CA LYS A 52 4.43 -18.06 12.35
C LYS A 52 5.29 -16.87 12.77
N ASN A 53 6.60 -17.12 12.85
CA ASN A 53 7.56 -16.10 13.23
C ASN A 53 7.48 -14.89 12.28
N PHE A 54 7.70 -13.70 12.82
CA PHE A 54 7.68 -12.44 12.06
C PHE A 54 8.62 -12.47 10.84
N SER A 55 9.81 -13.05 10.98
CA SER A 55 10.76 -13.23 9.87
C SER A 55 10.17 -14.03 8.71
N TYR A 56 9.38 -15.07 9.00
CA TYR A 56 8.67 -15.83 7.96
C TYR A 56 7.65 -14.97 7.23
N LEU A 57 6.91 -14.13 7.96
CA LEU A 57 5.95 -13.20 7.37
C LEU A 57 6.64 -12.20 6.45
N CYS A 58 7.75 -11.62 6.86
CA CYS A 58 8.55 -10.70 6.05
C CYS A 58 9.02 -11.35 4.74
N LYS A 59 9.60 -12.57 4.81
CA LYS A 59 10.02 -13.34 3.64
C LYS A 59 8.84 -13.67 2.72
N LYS A 60 7.70 -14.05 3.29
CA LYS A 60 6.49 -14.34 2.54
C LYS A 60 6.00 -13.09 1.80
N TRP A 61 5.92 -11.94 2.47
CA TRP A 61 5.48 -10.69 1.87
C TRP A 61 6.43 -10.20 0.78
N TYR A 62 7.75 -10.25 1.04
CA TYR A 62 8.76 -9.93 0.03
C TYR A 62 8.57 -10.78 -1.23
N LYS A 63 8.51 -12.11 -1.08
CA LYS A 63 8.31 -13.04 -2.19
C LYS A 63 6.97 -12.83 -2.92
N TYR A 64 5.94 -12.45 -2.18
CA TYR A 64 4.61 -12.16 -2.73
C TYR A 64 4.63 -10.92 -3.63
N TYR A 65 5.27 -9.84 -3.18
CA TYR A 65 5.35 -8.60 -3.95
C TYR A 65 6.39 -8.65 -5.07
N SER A 66 7.48 -9.36 -4.90
CA SER A 66 8.51 -9.53 -5.95
C SER A 66 8.02 -10.39 -7.12
N SER A 67 7.06 -11.28 -6.91
CA SER A 67 6.48 -12.16 -7.93
C SER A 67 5.02 -11.82 -8.25
N SER A 68 4.61 -10.55 -8.07
CA SER A 68 3.27 -10.09 -8.44
C SER A 68 3.13 -9.95 -9.97
N SER A 69 1.88 -9.98 -10.46
CA SER A 69 1.62 -9.75 -11.87
C SER A 69 2.10 -8.38 -12.32
N ALA A 70 2.53 -8.26 -13.58
CA ALA A 70 3.03 -7.00 -14.14
C ALA A 70 2.06 -5.84 -13.94
N GLU A 71 0.75 -6.07 -14.05
CA GLU A 71 -0.26 -5.04 -13.84
C GLU A 71 -0.32 -4.55 -12.38
N VAL A 72 -0.26 -5.48 -11.41
CA VAL A 72 -0.23 -5.13 -9.99
C VAL A 72 1.06 -4.38 -9.67
N GLN A 73 2.19 -4.78 -10.26
CA GLN A 73 3.46 -4.08 -10.10
C GLN A 73 3.40 -2.66 -10.66
N ILE A 74 2.91 -2.47 -11.89
CA ILE A 74 2.77 -1.14 -12.52
C ILE A 74 1.88 -0.24 -11.67
N PHE A 75 0.71 -0.71 -11.25
CA PHE A 75 -0.22 0.07 -10.43
C PHE A 75 0.39 0.46 -9.07
N GLN A 76 1.03 -0.47 -8.38
CA GLN A 76 1.67 -0.20 -7.10
C GLN A 76 2.87 0.74 -7.27
N ARG A 77 3.68 0.54 -8.30
CA ARG A 77 4.83 1.40 -8.61
C ARG A 77 4.38 2.84 -8.90
N GLN A 78 3.37 3.05 -9.72
CA GLN A 78 2.81 4.37 -9.99
C GLN A 78 2.31 5.04 -8.72
N LYS A 79 1.58 4.33 -7.86
CA LYS A 79 1.10 4.85 -6.59
C LYS A 79 2.23 5.34 -5.68
N TYR A 80 3.32 4.57 -5.55
CA TYR A 80 4.47 4.97 -4.75
C TYR A 80 5.24 6.13 -5.39
N LEU A 81 5.42 6.13 -6.70
CA LEU A 81 6.06 7.24 -7.41
C LEU A 81 5.30 8.56 -7.21
N TYR A 82 3.97 8.56 -7.35
CA TYR A 82 3.17 9.75 -7.06
C TYR A 82 3.30 10.21 -5.61
N PHE A 83 3.25 9.28 -4.66
CA PHE A 83 3.42 9.62 -3.25
C PHE A 83 4.79 10.26 -2.99
N PHE A 84 5.87 9.66 -3.47
CA PHE A 84 7.22 10.20 -3.31
C PHE A 84 7.40 11.53 -4.04
N PHE A 85 6.84 11.68 -5.22
CA PHE A 85 6.90 12.93 -5.95
C PHE A 85 6.20 14.06 -5.19
N ILE A 86 4.99 13.83 -4.69
CA ILE A 86 4.26 14.82 -3.88
C ILE A 86 5.03 15.14 -2.60
N ALA A 87 5.52 14.13 -1.88
CA ALA A 87 6.31 14.34 -0.67
C ALA A 87 7.59 15.14 -0.95
N PHE A 88 8.30 14.82 -2.04
CA PHE A 88 9.48 15.56 -2.47
C PHE A 88 9.14 17.02 -2.77
N CYS A 89 8.08 17.29 -3.53
CA CYS A 89 7.64 18.65 -3.85
C CYS A 89 7.31 19.45 -2.56
N LEU A 90 6.59 18.83 -1.61
CA LEU A 90 6.25 19.47 -0.34
C LEU A 90 7.50 19.79 0.49
N ILE A 91 8.45 18.87 0.57
CA ILE A 91 9.72 19.08 1.26
C ILE A 91 10.51 20.19 0.57
N PHE A 92 10.62 20.15 -0.76
CA PHE A 92 11.34 21.17 -1.53
C PHE A 92 10.75 22.56 -1.34
N ILE A 93 9.42 22.70 -1.40
CA ILE A 93 8.72 23.96 -1.13
C ILE A 93 8.99 24.42 0.31
N SER A 94 8.94 23.52 1.30
CA SER A 94 9.19 23.87 2.70
C SER A 94 10.61 24.36 2.97
N PHE A 95 11.62 23.80 2.30
CA PHE A 95 13.01 24.25 2.39
C PHE A 95 13.20 25.67 1.83
N ASN A 96 12.47 26.00 0.78
CA ASN A 96 12.62 27.27 0.08
C ASN A 96 11.54 28.30 0.50
N TRP A 97 10.62 27.95 1.37
CA TRP A 97 9.48 28.80 1.75
C TRP A 97 9.91 30.19 2.21
N ASN A 98 10.75 30.27 3.25
CA ASN A 98 11.16 31.54 3.81
C ASN A 98 12.02 32.36 2.82
N TYR A 99 12.73 31.70 1.90
CA TYR A 99 13.43 32.39 0.84
C TYR A 99 12.47 32.99 -0.20
N MET A 100 11.47 32.21 -0.62
CA MET A 100 10.56 32.61 -1.71
C MET A 100 9.55 33.66 -1.27
N PHE A 101 9.04 33.60 -0.03
CA PHE A 101 7.90 34.40 0.42
C PHE A 101 8.25 35.48 1.42
N SER A 102 9.34 35.35 2.16
CA SER A 102 9.76 36.35 3.17
C SER A 102 11.19 36.91 2.96
N GLN A 103 11.94 36.39 1.99
CA GLN A 103 13.36 36.74 1.79
C GLN A 103 14.20 36.68 3.07
N TRP A 104 13.83 35.77 3.97
CA TRP A 104 14.38 35.57 5.31
C TRP A 104 14.13 36.76 6.29
N GLU A 105 13.24 37.67 5.96
CA GLU A 105 12.81 38.75 6.86
C GLU A 105 11.89 38.19 7.95
N GLU A 106 12.32 38.20 9.20
CA GLU A 106 11.59 37.67 10.34
C GLU A 106 10.32 38.45 10.65
N ASP A 107 10.27 39.73 10.28
CA ASP A 107 9.11 40.62 10.47
C ASP A 107 8.02 40.37 9.41
N SER A 108 8.28 39.59 8.41
CA SER A 108 7.30 39.27 7.37
C SER A 108 6.23 38.33 7.90
N ILE A 109 4.94 38.62 7.57
CA ILE A 109 3.80 37.77 7.90
C ILE A 109 3.95 36.35 7.32
N PHE A 110 4.71 36.18 6.24
CA PHE A 110 4.94 34.88 5.57
C PHE A 110 6.15 34.14 6.12
N TYR A 111 6.90 34.71 7.05
CA TYR A 111 8.02 34.03 7.68
C TYR A 111 7.51 32.95 8.65
N LEU A 112 7.88 31.71 8.42
CA LEU A 112 7.51 30.57 9.25
C LEU A 112 8.75 29.91 9.83
N PRO A 113 9.04 30.12 11.13
CA PRO A 113 10.17 29.46 11.77
C PRO A 113 9.96 27.94 11.76
N HIS A 114 11.05 27.20 11.51
CA HIS A 114 11.04 25.73 11.52
C HIS A 114 10.05 25.04 10.56
N ILE A 115 9.63 25.70 9.48
CA ILE A 115 8.64 25.18 8.52
C ILE A 115 8.96 23.77 8.02
N THR A 116 10.24 23.46 7.78
CA THR A 116 10.67 22.14 7.33
C THR A 116 10.35 21.04 8.38
N LYS A 117 10.57 21.33 9.67
CA LYS A 117 10.22 20.40 10.74
C LYS A 117 8.72 20.19 10.84
N ILE A 118 7.95 21.29 10.73
CA ILE A 118 6.48 21.25 10.74
C ILE A 118 5.95 20.40 9.59
N MET A 119 6.45 20.61 8.37
CA MET A 119 6.03 19.84 7.19
C MET A 119 6.40 18.37 7.29
N LEU A 120 7.61 18.02 7.75
CA LEU A 120 8.00 16.64 7.96
C LEU A 120 7.13 15.95 9.00
N THR A 121 6.88 16.58 10.14
CA THR A 121 6.00 16.01 11.18
C THR A 121 4.56 15.85 10.67
N THR A 122 4.07 16.81 9.89
CA THR A 122 2.74 16.73 9.28
C THR A 122 2.62 15.58 8.28
N ILE A 123 3.62 15.39 7.41
CA ILE A 123 3.64 14.27 6.45
C ILE A 123 3.62 12.92 7.19
N VAL A 124 4.45 12.78 8.23
CA VAL A 124 4.50 11.56 9.05
C VAL A 124 3.17 11.34 9.78
N ALA A 125 2.60 12.40 10.36
CA ALA A 125 1.30 12.31 11.03
C ALA A 125 0.17 11.88 10.07
N ILE A 126 0.11 12.46 8.87
CA ILE A 126 -0.86 12.09 7.85
C ILE A 126 -0.67 10.63 7.44
N TYR A 127 0.57 10.18 7.23
CA TYR A 127 0.86 8.77 6.94
C TYR A 127 0.34 7.84 8.05
N ILE A 128 0.62 8.16 9.31
CA ILE A 128 0.19 7.39 10.46
C ILE A 128 -1.35 7.33 10.52
N VAL A 129 -2.02 8.47 10.40
CA VAL A 129 -3.49 8.52 10.44
C VAL A 129 -4.10 7.69 9.32
N ILE A 130 -3.66 7.87 8.09
CA ILE A 130 -4.24 7.15 6.94
C ILE A 130 -3.92 5.65 7.03
N ARG A 131 -2.66 5.31 7.27
CA ARG A 131 -2.18 3.93 7.15
C ARG A 131 -2.53 3.06 8.34
N ILE A 132 -2.47 3.65 9.55
CA ILE A 132 -2.61 2.90 10.80
C ILE A 132 -4.03 2.98 11.35
N ILE A 133 -4.72 4.11 11.15
CA ILE A 133 -6.06 4.30 11.68
C ILE A 133 -7.12 4.11 10.59
N TRP A 134 -7.08 4.93 9.56
CA TRP A 134 -8.16 5.02 8.57
C TRP A 134 -8.34 3.72 7.75
N LEU A 135 -7.26 3.21 7.15
CA LEU A 135 -7.35 2.02 6.32
C LEU A 135 -7.78 0.74 7.08
N PRO A 136 -7.30 0.47 8.30
CA PRO A 136 -7.82 -0.65 9.10
C PRO A 136 -9.28 -0.49 9.49
N LEU A 137 -9.71 0.71 9.87
CA LEU A 137 -11.13 0.97 10.18
C LEU A 137 -12.03 0.70 8.98
N LEU A 138 -11.64 1.14 7.78
CA LEU A 138 -12.39 0.84 6.54
C LEU A 138 -12.48 -0.66 6.24
N LYS A 139 -11.51 -1.44 6.72
CA LYS A 139 -11.50 -2.90 6.60
C LYS A 139 -12.24 -3.62 7.75
N GLY A 140 -12.90 -2.87 8.62
CA GLY A 140 -13.65 -3.42 9.75
C GLY A 140 -12.81 -3.82 10.96
N PHE A 141 -11.56 -3.34 11.04
CA PHE A 141 -10.71 -3.62 12.19
C PHE A 141 -11.19 -2.84 13.42
N ASN A 142 -11.30 -3.52 14.57
CA ASN A 142 -11.76 -2.90 15.81
C ASN A 142 -10.60 -2.71 16.79
N PHE A 143 -10.29 -1.45 17.10
CA PHE A 143 -9.21 -1.07 18.01
C PHE A 143 -9.58 -1.19 19.49
N LYS A 144 -10.87 -1.40 19.84
CA LYS A 144 -11.34 -1.36 21.25
C LYS A 144 -10.64 -2.35 22.18
N ASN A 145 -10.15 -3.45 21.63
CA ASN A 145 -9.54 -4.55 22.42
C ASN A 145 -8.00 -4.56 22.38
N LEU A 146 -7.38 -3.51 21.82
CA LEU A 146 -5.93 -3.42 21.72
C LEU A 146 -5.35 -2.73 22.95
N ASN A 147 -4.39 -3.41 23.61
CA ASN A 147 -3.53 -2.79 24.59
C ASN A 147 -2.54 -1.82 23.92
N LEU A 148 -1.94 -0.93 24.69
CA LEU A 148 -0.93 0.02 24.20
C LEU A 148 0.25 -0.68 23.49
N ILE A 149 0.69 -1.80 24.06
CA ILE A 149 1.77 -2.62 23.51
C ILE A 149 1.35 -3.23 22.15
N ASP A 150 0.15 -3.80 22.07
CA ASP A 150 -0.39 -4.37 20.84
C ASP A 150 -0.55 -3.30 19.75
N PHE A 151 -0.93 -2.09 20.15
CA PHE A 151 -1.04 -0.96 19.22
C PHE A 151 0.34 -0.53 18.70
N ALA A 152 1.36 -0.48 19.55
CA ALA A 152 2.74 -0.21 19.14
C ALA A 152 3.26 -1.29 18.17
N TYR A 153 3.01 -2.56 18.46
CA TYR A 153 3.31 -3.67 17.55
C TYR A 153 2.57 -3.54 16.21
N PHE A 154 1.32 -3.14 16.25
CA PHE A 154 0.52 -2.94 15.04
C PHE A 154 1.11 -1.84 14.15
N ILE A 155 1.55 -0.71 14.74
CA ILE A 155 2.27 0.36 14.03
C ILE A 155 3.54 -0.19 13.40
N TYR A 156 4.38 -0.85 14.20
CA TYR A 156 5.65 -1.42 13.76
C TYR A 156 5.46 -2.39 12.58
N ILE A 157 4.52 -3.32 12.69
CA ILE A 157 4.24 -4.30 11.62
C ILE A 157 3.80 -3.62 10.33
N ASN A 158 2.93 -2.59 10.40
CA ASN A 158 2.48 -1.87 9.22
C ASN A 158 3.62 -1.13 8.51
N ILE A 159 4.48 -0.45 9.25
CA ILE A 159 5.67 0.23 8.72
C ILE A 159 6.61 -0.79 8.06
N MET A 160 6.88 -1.90 8.72
CA MET A 160 7.75 -2.95 8.19
C MET A 160 7.18 -3.61 6.92
N ILE A 161 5.86 -3.85 6.86
CA ILE A 161 5.21 -4.37 5.65
C ILE A 161 5.36 -3.37 4.50
N ASP A 162 5.18 -2.08 4.74
CA ASP A 162 5.31 -1.07 3.68
C ASP A 162 6.76 -0.92 3.23
N ALA A 163 7.74 -1.01 4.13
CA ALA A 163 9.16 -1.07 3.79
C ALA A 163 9.50 -2.29 2.92
N ILE A 164 8.99 -3.47 3.29
CA ILE A 164 9.20 -4.70 2.51
C ILE A 164 8.58 -4.61 1.11
N LYS A 165 7.39 -4.02 1.00
CA LYS A 165 6.77 -3.76 -0.30
C LYS A 165 7.63 -2.86 -1.16
N LEU A 166 8.10 -1.76 -0.58
CA LEU A 166 8.93 -0.80 -1.27
C LEU A 166 10.23 -1.44 -1.78
N THR A 167 10.94 -2.19 -0.92
CA THR A 167 12.17 -2.89 -1.31
C THR A 167 11.90 -3.93 -2.39
N ALA A 168 10.80 -4.68 -2.31
CA ALA A 168 10.43 -5.66 -3.31
C ALA A 168 10.19 -5.02 -4.69
N PHE A 169 9.65 -3.80 -4.75
CA PHE A 169 9.44 -3.08 -6.01
C PHE A 169 10.72 -2.43 -6.56
N ILE A 170 11.62 -1.95 -5.70
CA ILE A 170 12.87 -1.34 -6.14
C ILE A 170 13.83 -2.38 -6.70
N VAL A 171 13.94 -3.54 -6.04
CA VAL A 171 14.91 -4.58 -6.43
C VAL A 171 14.48 -5.32 -7.70
N ASN A 172 13.19 -5.38 -8.01
CA ASN A 172 12.67 -6.09 -9.19
C ASN A 172 12.27 -5.13 -10.35
N SER A 173 12.66 -3.88 -10.26
CA SER A 173 12.54 -2.91 -11.34
C SER A 173 13.83 -2.84 -12.14
#